data_8823f3e2e6d5da4d3c8dd7b3f21ce27d
#
_entry.id   8823f3e2e6d5da4d3c8dd7b3f21ce27d
#
_cell.length_a   1.000
_cell.length_b   1.000
_cell.length_c   1.000
_cell.angle_alpha   90.00
_cell.angle_beta   90.00
_cell.angle_gamma   90.00
#
_symmetry.space_group_name_H-M   'P 1'
#
loop_
_entity.id
_entity.type
_entity.pdbx_description
1 polymer ?
#
loop_
_entity_poly.entity_id
_entity_poly.type
_entity_poly.pdbx_seq_one_letter_code
_entity_poly.pdbx_strand_id
1 'polypeptide(L)'
;MLFRSHYISADLEKGTMEVVPAEPFGEGLEVICRFRAVGSFYRRYGKYVKEGQKLDSYVEITLKDDDRNDPLITKEALEMLDIMNGDDYDDTVKRTREIASAVADVLSAKGLELYDIKFEFGKDMNGKVLLIDEIAGGNMRAYKDGEYVDPVTLTKILNMD
;
A
#
# COMPACT_ATOMS: atom_id res chain seq x y z
N MET A 1 -11.99 -6.46 13.41
CA MET A 1 -10.72 -6.09 12.76
C MET A 1 -10.78 -6.64 11.34
N LEU A 2 -10.72 -5.75 10.34
CA LEU A 2 -10.89 -6.12 8.93
C LEU A 2 -9.67 -6.84 8.34
N PHE A 3 -8.47 -6.63 8.90
CA PHE A 3 -7.22 -7.23 8.43
C PHE A 3 -6.21 -7.34 9.58
N ARG A 4 -5.15 -8.12 9.37
CA ARG A 4 -4.08 -8.29 10.35
C ARG A 4 -2.97 -7.27 10.08
N SER A 5 -2.64 -6.48 11.10
CA SER A 5 -1.46 -5.61 11.11
C SER A 5 -0.54 -5.96 12.29
N HIS A 6 0.68 -5.48 12.25
CA HIS A 6 1.61 -5.61 13.37
C HIS A 6 1.27 -4.68 14.54
N TYR A 7 0.42 -3.68 14.34
CA TYR A 7 0.08 -2.67 15.35
C TYR A 7 -0.64 -3.27 16.55
N ILE A 8 -0.17 -2.95 17.75
CA ILE A 8 -0.79 -3.30 19.05
C ILE A 8 -1.32 -2.04 19.71
N SER A 9 -0.46 -1.07 20.00
CA SER A 9 -0.81 0.17 20.69
C SER A 9 0.18 1.30 20.34
N ALA A 10 -0.21 2.55 20.63
CA ALA A 10 0.66 3.71 20.52
C ALA A 10 0.56 4.58 21.76
N ASP A 11 1.70 5.14 22.19
CA ASP A 11 1.81 6.17 23.23
C ASP A 11 2.19 7.49 22.52
N LEU A 12 1.18 8.35 22.32
CA LEU A 12 1.35 9.61 21.60
C LEU A 12 2.20 10.62 22.38
N GLU A 13 2.24 10.54 23.72
CA GLU A 13 3.04 11.44 24.55
C GLU A 13 4.53 11.11 24.43
N LYS A 14 4.87 9.81 24.33
CA LYS A 14 6.23 9.34 24.16
C LYS A 14 6.67 9.21 22.71
N GLY A 15 5.73 9.32 21.75
CA GLY A 15 6.00 9.08 20.33
C GLY A 15 6.48 7.65 20.04
N THR A 16 5.94 6.66 20.77
CA THR A 16 6.30 5.24 20.61
C THR A 16 5.11 4.39 20.19
N MET A 17 5.40 3.26 19.55
CA MET A 17 4.41 2.28 19.13
C MET A 17 4.85 0.88 19.54
N GLU A 18 3.92 0.09 20.05
CA GLU A 18 4.11 -1.34 20.30
C GLU A 18 3.58 -2.14 19.12
N VAL A 19 4.37 -3.07 18.62
CA VAL A 19 4.04 -3.89 17.46
C VAL A 19 4.34 -5.36 17.68
N VAL A 20 3.65 -6.24 16.96
CA VAL A 20 4.05 -7.64 16.82
C VAL A 20 5.32 -7.68 15.97
N PRO A 21 6.40 -8.36 16.43
CA PRO A 21 7.58 -8.57 15.60
C PRO A 21 7.23 -9.29 14.30
N ALA A 22 7.72 -8.77 13.19
CA ALA A 22 7.53 -9.36 11.88
C ALA A 22 8.78 -9.10 11.01
N GLU A 23 9.11 -10.07 10.17
CA GLU A 23 10.21 -9.97 9.21
C GLU A 23 9.65 -9.60 7.83
N PRO A 24 10.20 -8.59 7.14
CA PRO A 24 9.81 -8.26 5.78
C PRO A 24 10.18 -9.40 4.82
N PHE A 25 9.56 -9.42 3.65
CA PHE A 25 9.97 -10.32 2.58
C PHE A 25 11.25 -9.79 1.92
N GLY A 26 12.32 -10.59 1.90
CA GLY A 26 13.64 -10.20 1.39
C GLY A 26 14.15 -8.91 2.08
N GLU A 27 14.63 -7.96 1.29
CA GLU A 27 15.07 -6.63 1.77
C GLU A 27 13.90 -5.62 1.87
N GLY A 28 12.68 -6.07 1.62
CA GLY A 28 11.46 -5.29 1.61
C GLY A 28 10.78 -5.27 0.24
N LEU A 29 9.47 -5.31 0.27
CA LEU A 29 8.62 -5.21 -0.92
C LEU A 29 7.61 -4.08 -0.74
N GLU A 30 7.40 -3.30 -1.78
CA GLU A 30 6.31 -2.35 -1.86
C GLU A 30 5.14 -2.98 -2.63
N VAL A 31 3.98 -3.07 -2.01
CA VAL A 31 2.77 -3.63 -2.60
C VAL A 31 1.78 -2.50 -2.85
N ILE A 32 1.52 -2.19 -4.12
CA ILE A 32 0.79 -1.00 -4.51
C ILE A 32 -0.57 -1.40 -5.10
N CYS A 33 -1.66 -0.90 -4.52
CA CYS A 33 -2.99 -1.01 -5.10
C CYS A 33 -3.35 0.29 -5.83
N ARG A 34 -3.83 0.16 -7.08
CA ARG A 34 -4.15 1.30 -7.95
C ARG A 34 -5.58 1.26 -8.43
N PHE A 35 -6.32 2.32 -8.12
CA PHE A 35 -7.68 2.58 -8.64
C PHE A 35 -7.67 3.51 -9.86
N ARG A 36 -6.56 4.26 -10.05
CA ARG A 36 -6.36 5.18 -11.17
C ARG A 36 -4.94 5.09 -11.71
N ALA A 37 -4.79 5.33 -13.01
CA ALA A 37 -3.50 5.34 -13.70
C ALA A 37 -2.74 6.65 -13.43
N VAL A 38 -1.92 6.67 -12.37
CA VAL A 38 -1.09 7.81 -11.97
C VAL A 38 0.33 7.39 -11.59
N GLY A 39 1.20 8.33 -11.33
CA GLY A 39 2.55 8.09 -10.80
C GLY A 39 3.38 7.16 -11.68
N SER A 40 4.06 6.18 -11.05
CA SER A 40 4.95 5.25 -11.77
C SER A 40 4.21 4.36 -12.76
N PHE A 41 2.95 4.00 -12.50
CA PHE A 41 2.12 3.25 -13.45
C PHE A 41 1.92 4.05 -14.74
N TYR A 42 1.48 5.31 -14.64
CA TYR A 42 1.30 6.15 -15.82
C TYR A 42 2.63 6.42 -16.53
N ARG A 43 3.73 6.66 -15.81
CA ARG A 43 5.06 6.82 -16.43
C ARG A 43 5.48 5.61 -17.26
N ARG A 44 5.16 4.36 -16.81
CA ARG A 44 5.48 3.12 -17.54
C ARG A 44 4.54 2.86 -18.71
N TYR A 45 3.25 3.11 -18.52
CA TYR A 45 2.20 2.62 -19.44
C TYR A 45 1.41 3.73 -20.13
N GLY A 46 1.85 4.98 -20.09
CA GLY A 46 1.15 6.15 -20.65
C GLY A 46 0.91 6.11 -22.16
N LYS A 47 1.58 5.18 -22.91
CA LYS A 47 1.26 4.91 -24.31
C LYS A 47 -0.04 4.11 -24.50
N TYR A 48 -0.51 3.44 -23.45
CA TYR A 48 -1.65 2.51 -23.49
C TYR A 48 -2.83 2.96 -22.63
N VAL A 49 -2.61 3.89 -21.70
CA VAL A 49 -3.64 4.41 -20.78
C VAL A 49 -3.60 5.92 -20.75
N LYS A 50 -4.74 6.54 -20.42
CA LYS A 50 -4.81 7.98 -20.12
C LYS A 50 -4.48 8.23 -18.66
N GLU A 51 -3.89 9.38 -18.35
CA GLU A 51 -3.69 9.78 -16.96
C GLU A 51 -5.03 9.86 -16.21
N GLY A 52 -5.07 9.34 -14.99
CA GLY A 52 -6.29 9.25 -14.20
C GLY A 52 -7.30 8.19 -14.67
N GLN A 53 -7.00 7.43 -15.73
CA GLN A 53 -7.88 6.35 -16.18
C GLN A 53 -8.17 5.37 -15.05
N LYS A 54 -9.44 4.99 -14.91
CA LYS A 54 -9.88 4.03 -13.87
C LYS A 54 -9.23 2.66 -14.08
N LEU A 55 -8.76 2.07 -12.98
CA LEU A 55 -8.22 0.72 -12.88
C LEU A 55 -9.07 -0.07 -11.88
N ASP A 56 -9.17 -1.38 -12.09
CA ASP A 56 -9.96 -2.26 -11.23
C ASP A 56 -9.08 -2.86 -10.12
N SER A 57 -8.75 -2.04 -9.10
CA SER A 57 -7.95 -2.46 -7.95
C SER A 57 -6.69 -3.23 -8.36
N TYR A 58 -6.00 -2.70 -9.38
CA TYR A 58 -4.79 -3.33 -9.91
C TYR A 58 -3.69 -3.33 -8.86
N VAL A 59 -3.12 -4.51 -8.59
CA VAL A 59 -2.03 -4.66 -7.62
C VAL A 59 -0.74 -4.99 -8.35
N GLU A 60 0.32 -4.29 -8.01
CA GLU A 60 1.68 -4.57 -8.46
C GLU A 60 2.63 -4.59 -7.26
N ILE A 61 3.74 -5.31 -7.39
CA ILE A 61 4.79 -5.40 -6.38
C ILE A 61 6.10 -4.89 -6.97
N THR A 62 6.82 -4.08 -6.20
CA THR A 62 8.17 -3.64 -6.50
C THR A 62 9.13 -4.08 -5.39
N LEU A 63 10.40 -4.25 -5.74
CA LEU A 63 11.46 -4.32 -4.75
C LEU A 63 11.65 -2.93 -4.13
N LYS A 64 11.96 -2.88 -2.85
CA LYS A 64 12.37 -1.64 -2.16
C LYS A 64 13.85 -1.38 -2.44
N ASP A 65 14.14 -0.73 -3.56
CA ASP A 65 15.48 -0.53 -4.08
C ASP A 65 15.58 0.84 -4.77
N ASP A 66 15.78 1.89 -3.98
CA ASP A 66 15.85 3.28 -4.44
C ASP A 66 16.92 3.47 -5.53
N ASP A 67 18.06 2.78 -5.44
CA ASP A 67 19.15 2.87 -6.41
C ASP A 67 18.73 2.40 -7.81
N ARG A 68 17.76 1.48 -7.88
CA ARG A 68 17.21 0.93 -9.13
C ARG A 68 15.80 1.40 -9.45
N ASN A 69 15.32 2.45 -8.74
CA ASN A 69 13.98 3.03 -8.90
C ASN A 69 12.85 2.00 -8.67
N ASP A 70 12.97 1.20 -7.61
CA ASP A 70 11.96 0.25 -7.15
C ASP A 70 11.41 -0.61 -8.30
N PRO A 71 12.22 -1.51 -8.86
CA PRO A 71 11.84 -2.26 -10.05
C PRO A 71 10.66 -3.18 -9.77
N LEU A 72 9.75 -3.30 -10.76
CA LEU A 72 8.67 -4.29 -10.72
C LEU A 72 9.24 -5.70 -10.66
N ILE A 73 8.60 -6.55 -9.85
CA ILE A 73 8.93 -7.96 -9.75
C ILE A 73 7.68 -8.83 -9.94
N THR A 74 7.82 -9.91 -10.70
CA THR A 74 6.71 -10.84 -10.94
C THR A 74 6.61 -11.90 -9.85
N LYS A 75 5.45 -12.57 -9.75
CA LYS A 75 5.25 -13.71 -8.85
C LYS A 75 6.31 -14.79 -9.06
N GLU A 76 6.55 -15.15 -10.32
CA GLU A 76 7.53 -16.18 -10.69
C GLU A 76 8.95 -15.80 -10.26
N ALA A 77 9.32 -14.52 -10.39
CA ALA A 77 10.63 -14.05 -9.95
C ALA A 77 10.75 -14.05 -8.42
N LEU A 78 9.71 -13.66 -7.70
CA LEU A 78 9.67 -13.73 -6.24
C LEU A 78 9.87 -15.17 -5.73
N GLU A 79 9.20 -16.15 -6.36
CA GLU A 79 9.33 -17.56 -6.03
C GLU A 79 10.74 -18.09 -6.39
N MET A 80 11.24 -17.80 -7.59
CA MET A 80 12.54 -18.26 -8.06
C MET A 80 13.71 -17.73 -7.23
N LEU A 81 13.56 -16.52 -6.66
CA LEU A 81 14.57 -15.86 -5.82
C LEU A 81 14.40 -16.16 -4.32
N ASP A 82 13.47 -17.04 -3.94
CA ASP A 82 13.14 -17.38 -2.54
C ASP A 82 12.78 -16.15 -1.68
N ILE A 83 12.24 -15.08 -2.29
CA ILE A 83 11.81 -13.88 -1.58
C ILE A 83 10.41 -14.08 -0.99
N MET A 84 9.49 -14.63 -1.79
CA MET A 84 8.08 -14.87 -1.37
C MET A 84 7.55 -16.09 -2.13
N ASN A 85 6.91 -17.02 -1.43
CA ASN A 85 6.23 -18.15 -2.08
C ASN A 85 4.87 -17.74 -2.66
N GLY A 86 4.30 -18.61 -3.52
CA GLY A 86 3.07 -18.32 -4.24
C GLY A 86 1.83 -18.13 -3.36
N ASP A 87 1.74 -18.85 -2.25
CA ASP A 87 0.60 -18.74 -1.31
C ASP A 87 0.65 -17.40 -0.56
N ASP A 88 1.84 -16.98 -0.10
CA ASP A 88 2.05 -15.68 0.52
C ASP A 88 1.79 -14.52 -0.45
N TYR A 89 2.19 -14.68 -1.72
CA TYR A 89 1.90 -13.70 -2.77
C TYR A 89 0.39 -13.52 -2.95
N ASP A 90 -0.34 -14.63 -3.10
CA ASP A 90 -1.79 -14.58 -3.33
C ASP A 90 -2.54 -14.01 -2.10
N ASP A 91 -2.13 -14.36 -0.87
CA ASP A 91 -2.67 -13.79 0.38
C ASP A 91 -2.35 -12.28 0.48
N THR A 92 -1.11 -11.87 0.15
CA THR A 92 -0.68 -10.47 0.13
C THR A 92 -1.50 -9.64 -0.86
N VAL A 93 -1.66 -10.10 -2.10
CA VAL A 93 -2.45 -9.41 -3.13
C VAL A 93 -3.92 -9.29 -2.72
N LYS A 94 -4.50 -10.35 -2.16
CA LYS A 94 -5.88 -10.32 -1.65
C LYS A 94 -6.04 -9.30 -0.54
N ARG A 95 -5.16 -9.32 0.47
CA ARG A 95 -5.18 -8.37 1.61
C ARG A 95 -4.99 -6.95 1.15
N THR A 96 -4.10 -6.71 0.20
CA THR A 96 -3.87 -5.39 -0.39
C THR A 96 -5.15 -4.80 -0.95
N ARG A 97 -5.93 -5.58 -1.71
CA ARG A 97 -7.24 -5.12 -2.24
C ARG A 97 -8.25 -4.85 -1.13
N GLU A 98 -8.34 -5.73 -0.13
CA GLU A 98 -9.26 -5.58 1.01
C GLU A 98 -8.94 -4.31 1.83
N ILE A 99 -7.66 -4.07 2.15
CA ILE A 99 -7.22 -2.89 2.90
C ILE A 99 -7.42 -1.63 2.07
N ALA A 100 -7.01 -1.63 0.81
CA ALA A 100 -7.15 -0.48 -0.08
C ALA A 100 -8.62 -0.09 -0.27
N SER A 101 -9.53 -1.06 -0.39
CA SER A 101 -10.98 -0.81 -0.46
C SER A 101 -11.49 -0.17 0.82
N ALA A 102 -11.11 -0.66 1.99
CA ALA A 102 -11.50 -0.07 3.27
C ALA A 102 -10.99 1.37 3.43
N VAL A 103 -9.76 1.66 2.99
CA VAL A 103 -9.20 3.03 2.97
C VAL A 103 -9.99 3.91 1.99
N ALA A 104 -10.31 3.39 0.79
CA ALA A 104 -11.10 4.13 -0.19
C ALA A 104 -12.50 4.50 0.34
N ASP A 105 -13.15 3.59 1.09
CA ASP A 105 -14.45 3.85 1.72
C ASP A 105 -14.36 4.98 2.76
N VAL A 106 -13.33 4.97 3.61
CA VAL A 106 -13.07 6.02 4.61
C VAL A 106 -12.85 7.38 3.93
N LEU A 107 -12.02 7.42 2.89
CA LEU A 107 -11.74 8.65 2.12
C LEU A 107 -13.01 9.15 1.40
N SER A 108 -13.77 8.26 0.80
CA SER A 108 -15.02 8.60 0.12
C SER A 108 -16.05 9.23 1.05
N ALA A 109 -16.15 8.77 2.30
CA ALA A 109 -17.03 9.37 3.31
C ALA A 109 -16.65 10.84 3.64
N LYS A 110 -15.41 11.24 3.37
CA LYS A 110 -14.92 12.63 3.52
C LYS A 110 -14.87 13.40 2.17
N GLY A 111 -15.48 12.86 1.12
CA GLY A 111 -15.51 13.48 -0.22
C GLY A 111 -14.17 13.43 -0.98
N LEU A 112 -13.34 12.46 -0.64
CA LEU A 112 -12.03 12.22 -1.27
C LEU A 112 -12.07 10.95 -2.11
N GLU A 113 -11.26 10.88 -3.17
CA GLU A 113 -11.06 9.68 -4.00
C GLU A 113 -9.64 9.16 -3.82
N LEU A 114 -9.50 7.88 -3.48
CA LEU A 114 -8.20 7.21 -3.44
C LEU A 114 -7.79 6.81 -4.85
N TYR A 115 -6.64 7.28 -5.33
CA TYR A 115 -6.10 6.91 -6.63
C TYR A 115 -5.15 5.73 -6.55
N ASP A 116 -4.25 5.72 -5.59
CA ASP A 116 -3.41 4.57 -5.27
C ASP A 116 -2.92 4.62 -3.81
N ILE A 117 -2.45 3.47 -3.33
CA ILE A 117 -1.87 3.34 -1.99
C ILE A 117 -0.81 2.23 -2.00
N LYS A 118 0.28 2.49 -1.29
CA LYS A 118 1.39 1.56 -1.05
C LYS A 118 1.29 0.95 0.34
N PHE A 119 1.58 -0.35 0.44
CA PHE A 119 1.69 -1.09 1.68
C PHE A 119 3.00 -1.87 1.73
N GLU A 120 3.44 -2.20 2.93
CA GLU A 120 4.50 -3.17 3.18
C GLU A 120 3.97 -4.32 4.04
N PHE A 121 4.41 -5.54 3.74
CA PHE A 121 3.99 -6.75 4.44
C PHE A 121 5.21 -7.54 4.93
N GLY A 122 5.01 -8.26 6.02
CA GLY A 122 6.00 -9.18 6.57
C GLY A 122 5.33 -10.40 7.18
N LYS A 123 6.12 -11.30 7.74
CA LYS A 123 5.66 -12.50 8.44
C LYS A 123 5.92 -12.39 9.94
N ASP A 124 4.92 -12.78 10.75
CA ASP A 124 5.13 -12.98 12.18
C ASP A 124 5.91 -14.28 12.45
N MET A 125 6.24 -14.52 13.71
CA MET A 125 6.93 -15.74 14.17
C MET A 125 6.19 -17.05 13.85
N ASN A 126 4.90 -16.98 13.51
CA ASN A 126 4.08 -18.13 13.10
C ASN A 126 3.99 -18.26 11.56
N GLY A 127 4.76 -17.47 10.82
CA GLY A 127 4.76 -17.46 9.36
C GLY A 127 3.52 -16.83 8.73
N LYS A 128 2.74 -16.04 9.49
CA LYS A 128 1.52 -15.40 8.98
C LYS A 128 1.82 -14.00 8.45
N VAL A 129 1.29 -13.70 7.27
CA VAL A 129 1.41 -12.39 6.64
C VAL A 129 0.62 -11.33 7.43
N LEU A 130 1.27 -10.21 7.74
CA LEU A 130 0.67 -9.01 8.33
C LEU A 130 1.13 -7.75 7.59
N LEU A 131 0.31 -6.70 7.69
CA LEU A 131 0.71 -5.35 7.32
C LEU A 131 1.70 -4.82 8.37
N ILE A 132 2.86 -4.32 7.92
CA ILE A 132 3.96 -3.85 8.79
C ILE A 132 4.30 -2.37 8.66
N ASP A 133 3.72 -1.68 7.68
CA ASP A 133 3.90 -0.24 7.49
C ASP A 133 2.64 0.53 7.89
N GLU A 134 2.74 1.84 8.03
CA GLU A 134 1.61 2.69 8.37
C GLU A 134 0.67 2.91 7.18
N ILE A 135 -0.61 3.17 7.48
CA ILE A 135 -1.58 3.69 6.53
C ILE A 135 -1.64 5.20 6.72
N ALA A 136 -0.84 5.92 5.95
CA ALA A 136 -0.67 7.36 6.08
C ALA A 136 -0.73 8.10 4.75
N GLY A 137 -0.96 9.41 4.80
CA GLY A 137 -1.03 10.25 3.61
C GLY A 137 0.23 10.24 2.74
N GLY A 138 1.41 9.91 3.33
CA GLY A 138 2.66 9.74 2.59
C GLY A 138 2.70 8.51 1.70
N ASN A 139 1.90 7.49 2.02
CA ASN A 139 1.86 6.22 1.29
C ASN A 139 0.71 6.13 0.28
N MET A 140 -0.07 7.21 0.09
CA MET A 140 -1.22 7.22 -0.81
C MET A 140 -1.34 8.52 -1.61
N ARG A 141 -2.09 8.46 -2.71
CA ARG A 141 -2.55 9.64 -3.44
C ARG A 141 -4.06 9.72 -3.33
N ALA A 142 -4.52 10.75 -2.62
CA ALA A 142 -5.92 11.12 -2.51
C ALA A 142 -6.20 12.37 -3.34
N TYR A 143 -7.39 12.44 -3.91
CA TYR A 143 -7.85 13.54 -4.75
C TYR A 143 -9.21 14.03 -4.26
N LYS A 144 -9.44 15.34 -4.42
CA LYS A 144 -10.75 15.97 -4.19
C LYS A 144 -11.12 16.75 -5.45
N ASP A 145 -12.29 16.47 -6.00
CA ASP A 145 -12.79 17.11 -7.21
C ASP A 145 -11.79 17.07 -8.39
N GLY A 146 -10.98 16.00 -8.46
CA GLY A 146 -9.97 15.80 -9.48
C GLY A 146 -8.60 16.45 -9.20
N GLU A 147 -8.44 17.13 -8.08
CA GLU A 147 -7.18 17.76 -7.67
C GLU A 147 -6.48 16.95 -6.58
N TYR A 148 -5.14 16.83 -6.69
CA TYR A 148 -4.32 16.12 -5.70
C TYR A 148 -4.35 16.83 -4.35
N VAL A 149 -4.56 16.04 -3.29
CA VAL A 149 -4.52 16.50 -1.90
C VAL A 149 -3.21 16.06 -1.26
N ASP A 150 -2.39 17.02 -0.85
CA ASP A 150 -1.12 16.74 -0.19
C ASP A 150 -1.31 16.04 1.18
N PRO A 151 -0.31 15.27 1.68
CA PRO A 151 -0.43 14.50 2.91
C PRO A 151 -0.80 15.30 4.16
N VAL A 152 -0.33 16.55 4.26
CA VAL A 152 -0.63 17.42 5.42
C VAL A 152 -2.08 17.87 5.40
N THR A 153 -2.57 18.28 4.24
CA THR A 153 -3.98 18.64 4.02
C THR A 153 -4.89 17.43 4.21
N LEU A 154 -4.49 16.26 3.70
CA LEU A 154 -5.23 15.01 3.88
C LEU A 154 -5.41 14.68 5.37
N THR A 155 -4.33 14.77 6.16
CA THR A 155 -4.37 14.51 7.60
C THR A 155 -5.35 15.47 8.31
N LYS A 156 -5.37 16.75 7.91
CA LYS A 156 -6.33 17.73 8.48
C LYS A 156 -7.78 17.34 8.16
N ILE A 157 -8.07 16.97 6.91
CA ILE A 157 -9.42 16.57 6.48
C ILE A 157 -9.89 15.32 7.24
N LEU A 158 -9.00 14.34 7.43
CA LEU A 158 -9.35 13.10 8.12
C LEU A 158 -9.60 13.30 9.63
N ASN A 159 -8.92 14.26 10.25
CA ASN A 159 -9.08 14.58 11.67
C ASN A 159 -10.19 15.62 11.96
N MET A 160 -10.84 16.16 10.93
CA MET A 160 -12.02 17.03 11.12
C MET A 160 -13.27 16.15 11.28
N ASP A 161 -13.85 16.17 12.48
CA ASP A 161 -15.17 15.57 12.79
C ASP A 161 -16.33 16.33 12.13
#